data_1994deaeb03fd99ad95d7155749f222f
#
_entry.id   1994deaeb03fd99ad95d7155749f222f
#
_cell.length_a   1.000
_cell.length_b   1.000
_cell.length_c   1.000
_cell.angle_alpha   90.00
_cell.angle_beta   90.00
_cell.angle_gamma   90.00
#
_symmetry.space_group_name_H-M   'P 1'
#
loop_
_entity.id
_entity.type
_entity.pdbx_description
1 polymer ?
#
loop_
_entity_poly.entity_id
_entity_poly.type
_entity_poly.pdbx_seq_one_letter_code
_entity_poly.pdbx_strand_id
1 'polypeptide(L)'
;PGFWMCAPQYPGRGAMPEIDVLEMFGDDSYIACNLHSWWWDKEINGHRHINYLDGQGYPKTKRLPGGAKFSEDYHTIGYEWTPELVHGKNK
;
A
#
# COMPACT_ATOMS: atom_id res chain seq x y z
N PRO A 1 -1.44 -5.02 13.02
CA PRO A 1 -0.58 -3.85 12.95
C PRO A 1 -0.43 -3.32 11.53
N GLY A 2 -0.08 -2.07 11.40
CA GLY A 2 0.11 -1.43 10.11
C GLY A 2 1.25 -0.44 10.15
N PHE A 3 1.92 -0.31 9.01
CA PHE A 3 2.89 0.75 8.75
C PHE A 3 2.54 1.35 7.40
N TRP A 4 2.04 2.57 7.42
CA TRP A 4 1.52 3.23 6.23
C TRP A 4 1.80 4.73 6.26
N MET A 5 1.76 5.35 5.10
CA MET A 5 2.01 6.77 4.91
C MET A 5 0.92 7.36 4.03
N CYS A 6 0.49 8.57 4.34
CA CYS A 6 -0.41 9.30 3.47
C CYS A 6 -0.04 10.77 3.47
N ALA A 7 -0.42 11.46 2.40
CA ALA A 7 -0.28 12.91 2.33
C ALA A 7 -1.45 13.55 3.07
N PRO A 8 -1.21 14.66 3.81
CA PRO A 8 -2.30 15.39 4.45
C PRO A 8 -3.29 15.89 3.40
N GLN A 9 -4.57 15.78 3.74
CA GLN A 9 -5.62 16.37 2.94
C GLN A 9 -5.85 17.82 3.37
N TYR A 10 -5.78 18.74 2.42
CA TYR A 10 -6.03 20.16 2.67
C TYR A 10 -6.69 20.81 1.46
N PRO A 11 -7.30 21.99 1.62
CA PRO A 11 -8.02 22.65 0.54
C PRO A 11 -7.19 22.79 -0.74
N GLY A 12 -7.80 22.50 -1.87
CA GLY A 12 -7.15 22.57 -3.17
C GLY A 12 -6.40 21.32 -3.58
N ARG A 13 -6.29 20.33 -2.72
CA ARG A 13 -5.66 19.07 -3.08
C ARG A 13 -6.64 18.16 -3.81
N GLY A 14 -6.27 17.73 -5.02
CA GLY A 14 -7.16 16.90 -5.83
C GLY A 14 -7.23 15.44 -5.38
N ALA A 15 -6.15 14.90 -4.85
CA ALA A 15 -6.08 13.51 -4.45
C ALA A 15 -5.23 13.35 -3.19
N MET A 16 -5.49 12.27 -2.44
CA MET A 16 -4.72 11.88 -1.28
C MET A 16 -4.07 10.52 -1.56
N PRO A 17 -2.76 10.47 -1.81
CA PRO A 17 -2.06 9.22 -1.96
C PRO A 17 -1.83 8.56 -0.60
N GLU A 18 -1.88 7.23 -0.58
CA GLU A 18 -1.62 6.41 0.60
C GLU A 18 -0.74 5.24 0.21
N ILE A 19 0.34 5.04 0.94
CA ILE A 19 1.26 3.93 0.74
C ILE A 19 1.19 3.05 1.98
N ASP A 20 0.71 1.82 1.79
CA ASP A 20 0.69 0.82 2.85
C ASP A 20 1.89 -0.11 2.67
N VAL A 21 2.91 0.12 3.48
CA VAL A 21 4.14 -0.69 3.44
C VAL A 21 3.88 -2.07 4.00
N LEU A 22 3.13 -2.12 5.08
CA LEU A 22 2.79 -3.37 5.77
C LEU A 22 1.42 -3.24 6.41
N GLU A 23 0.57 -4.19 6.11
CA GLU A 23 -0.70 -4.40 6.83
C GLU A 23 -0.85 -5.87 7.18
N MET A 24 -1.33 -6.15 8.39
CA MET A 24 -1.57 -7.49 8.89
C MET A 24 -2.95 -7.53 9.52
N PHE A 25 -3.79 -8.43 9.02
CA PHE A 25 -5.22 -8.48 9.35
C PHE A 25 -5.57 -9.72 10.18
N GLY A 26 -4.83 -9.97 11.24
CA GLY A 26 -5.11 -11.09 12.14
C GLY A 26 -4.51 -12.43 11.69
N ASP A 27 -3.87 -12.49 10.55
CA ASP A 27 -3.14 -13.67 10.07
C ASP A 27 -1.66 -13.28 9.93
N ASP A 28 -0.80 -13.93 10.69
CA ASP A 28 0.63 -13.64 10.74
C ASP A 28 1.45 -14.44 9.72
N SER A 29 0.81 -15.14 8.81
CA SER A 29 1.47 -15.88 7.75
C SER A 29 1.88 -15.02 6.56
N TYR A 30 1.34 -13.82 6.44
CA TYR A 30 1.65 -12.89 5.35
C TYR A 30 1.48 -11.44 5.77
N ILE A 31 2.12 -10.56 5.03
CA ILE A 31 1.86 -9.12 5.08
C ILE A 31 1.29 -8.66 3.75
N ALA A 32 0.44 -7.65 3.80
CA ALA A 32 -0.13 -7.01 2.62
C ALA A 32 0.51 -5.65 2.39
N CYS A 33 0.71 -5.29 1.12
CA CYS A 33 1.24 -4.00 0.69
C CYS A 33 0.28 -3.43 -0.34
N ASN A 34 0.01 -2.13 -0.27
CA ASN A 34 -0.91 -1.48 -1.20
C ASN A 34 -0.45 -0.06 -1.52
N LEU A 35 -0.97 0.47 -2.60
CA LEU A 35 -0.75 1.86 -3.02
C LEU A 35 -2.08 2.44 -3.48
N HIS A 36 -2.63 3.33 -2.68
CA HIS A 36 -3.96 3.89 -2.90
C HIS A 36 -3.91 5.35 -3.32
N SER A 37 -4.95 5.79 -4.00
CA SER A 37 -5.27 7.20 -4.14
C SER A 37 -6.78 7.39 -3.92
N TRP A 38 -7.12 8.42 -3.17
CA TRP A 38 -8.47 8.80 -2.84
C TRP A 38 -8.70 10.23 -3.33
N TRP A 39 -9.87 10.49 -3.93
CA TRP A 39 -10.22 11.83 -4.37
C TRP A 39 -11.72 12.08 -4.31
N TRP A 40 -12.08 13.34 -4.17
CA TRP A 40 -13.47 13.75 -4.21
C TRP A 40 -13.93 13.87 -5.66
N ASP A 41 -15.08 13.29 -5.96
CA ASP A 41 -15.73 13.39 -7.26
C ASP A 41 -17.10 14.04 -7.08
N LYS A 42 -17.25 15.26 -7.56
CA LYS A 42 -18.49 16.01 -7.43
C LYS A 42 -19.65 15.41 -8.25
N GLU A 43 -19.36 14.67 -9.30
CA GLU A 43 -20.40 14.03 -10.11
C GLU A 43 -21.17 12.98 -9.34
N ILE A 44 -20.52 12.26 -8.46
CA ILE A 44 -21.17 11.27 -7.59
C ILE A 44 -21.44 11.81 -6.18
N ASN A 45 -21.00 13.05 -5.91
CA ASN A 45 -21.06 13.66 -4.57
C ASN A 45 -20.44 12.77 -3.51
N GLY A 46 -19.25 12.27 -3.76
CA GLY A 46 -18.58 11.34 -2.88
C GLY A 46 -17.12 11.14 -3.24
N HIS A 47 -16.48 10.26 -2.48
CA HIS A 47 -15.08 9.90 -2.73
C HIS A 47 -14.99 8.74 -3.71
N ARG A 48 -13.99 8.80 -4.56
CA ARG A 48 -13.51 7.67 -5.36
C ARG A 48 -12.19 7.18 -4.83
N HIS A 49 -11.85 5.95 -5.18
CA HIS A 49 -10.65 5.28 -4.73
C HIS A 49 -10.09 4.38 -5.82
N ILE A 50 -8.79 4.33 -5.94
CA ILE A 50 -8.10 3.34 -6.75
C ILE A 50 -6.96 2.74 -5.95
N ASN A 51 -6.75 1.43 -6.11
CA ASN A 51 -5.54 0.76 -5.65
C ASN A 51 -4.67 0.50 -6.86
N TYR A 52 -3.54 1.16 -6.93
CA TYR A 52 -2.64 1.10 -8.09
C TYR A 52 -2.00 -0.27 -8.30
N LEU A 53 -2.02 -1.15 -7.31
CA LEU A 53 -1.49 -2.50 -7.45
C LEU A 53 -2.52 -3.47 -8.03
N ASP A 54 -3.79 -3.12 -8.06
CA ASP A 54 -4.83 -3.97 -8.63
C ASP A 54 -4.62 -4.11 -10.15
N GLY A 55 -4.64 -5.36 -10.61
CA GLY A 55 -4.51 -5.67 -12.03
C GLY A 55 -3.14 -5.43 -12.65
N GLN A 56 -2.14 -5.06 -11.86
CA GLN A 56 -0.80 -4.77 -12.37
C GLN A 56 0.13 -5.97 -12.38
N GLY A 57 -0.32 -7.11 -11.87
CA GLY A 57 0.53 -8.30 -11.77
C GLY A 57 1.55 -8.26 -10.64
N TYR A 58 1.53 -7.22 -9.83
CA TYR A 58 2.41 -7.14 -8.65
C TYR A 58 1.82 -7.93 -7.50
N PRO A 59 2.64 -8.73 -6.79
CA PRO A 59 2.15 -9.39 -5.59
C PRO A 59 1.91 -8.36 -4.49
N LYS A 60 0.66 -8.32 -3.99
CA LYS A 60 0.27 -7.44 -2.88
C LYS A 60 0.51 -8.08 -1.52
N THR A 61 0.86 -9.34 -1.49
CA THR A 61 1.15 -10.08 -0.27
C THR A 61 2.54 -10.67 -0.31
N LYS A 62 3.18 -10.76 0.85
CA LYS A 62 4.50 -11.35 0.99
C LYS A 62 4.48 -12.32 2.15
N ARG A 63 5.14 -13.47 1.95
CA ARG A 63 5.28 -14.52 2.93
C ARG A 63 6.76 -14.77 3.23
N LEU A 64 7.04 -15.24 4.43
CA LEU A 64 8.39 -15.67 4.78
C LEU A 64 8.69 -17.03 4.17
N PRO A 65 9.97 -17.33 3.86
CA PRO A 65 10.37 -18.64 3.37
C PRO A 65 10.02 -19.75 4.34
N GLY A 66 9.68 -20.93 3.82
CA GLY A 66 9.46 -22.12 4.61
C GLY A 66 8.19 -22.13 5.45
N GLY A 67 7.25 -21.22 5.18
CA GLY A 67 6.01 -21.15 5.95
C GLY A 67 6.17 -20.57 7.34
N ALA A 68 7.29 -19.91 7.64
CA ALA A 68 7.49 -19.23 8.92
C ALA A 68 6.45 -18.12 9.09
N LYS A 69 6.11 -17.87 10.35
CA LYS A 69 5.15 -16.82 10.71
C LYS A 69 5.87 -15.57 11.16
N PHE A 70 5.30 -14.41 10.82
CA PHE A 70 5.89 -13.13 11.18
C PHE A 70 5.97 -12.92 12.70
N SER A 71 5.08 -13.53 13.46
CA SER A 71 5.08 -13.41 14.92
C SER A 71 6.18 -14.19 15.63
N GLU A 72 6.90 -15.05 14.93
CA GLU A 72 7.91 -15.94 15.56
C GLU A 72 9.22 -15.24 15.85
N ASP A 73 9.50 -14.11 15.22
CA ASP A 73 10.76 -13.39 15.41
C ASP A 73 10.60 -11.92 14.98
N TYR A 74 11.63 -11.13 15.18
CA TYR A 74 11.72 -9.78 14.62
C TYR A 74 12.11 -9.84 13.15
N HIS A 75 11.53 -8.95 12.36
CA HIS A 75 11.78 -8.87 10.92
C HIS A 75 12.03 -7.43 10.51
N THR A 76 12.91 -7.24 9.54
CA THR A 76 13.11 -5.94 8.91
C THR A 76 12.25 -5.87 7.65
N ILE A 77 11.41 -4.83 7.58
CA ILE A 77 10.58 -4.54 6.41
C ILE A 77 11.15 -3.28 5.77
N GLY A 78 11.56 -3.39 4.51
CA GLY A 78 12.07 -2.27 3.74
C GLY A 78 11.09 -1.81 2.69
N TYR A 79 11.09 -0.50 2.43
CA TYR A 79 10.32 0.10 1.35
C TYR A 79 11.21 1.06 0.57
N GLU A 80 11.28 0.87 -0.73
CA GLU A 80 12.04 1.74 -1.62
C GLU A 80 11.09 2.59 -2.45
N TRP A 81 11.27 3.88 -2.40
CA TRP A 81 10.45 4.84 -3.13
C TRP A 81 11.36 5.72 -3.98
N THR A 82 11.30 5.49 -5.27
CA THR A 82 11.98 6.32 -6.29
C THR A 82 10.94 6.75 -7.31
N PRO A 83 11.22 7.80 -8.10
CA PRO A 83 10.29 8.20 -9.16
C PRO A 83 9.93 7.06 -10.12
N GLU A 84 10.88 6.21 -10.47
CA GLU A 84 10.65 5.09 -11.37
C GLU A 84 9.77 4.02 -10.73
N LEU A 85 10.01 3.69 -9.48
CA LEU A 85 9.24 2.65 -8.78
C LEU A 85 7.82 3.10 -8.48
N VAL A 86 7.64 4.37 -8.08
CA VAL A 86 6.31 4.91 -7.79
C VAL A 86 5.44 4.93 -9.05
N HIS A 87 6.05 5.17 -10.21
CA HIS A 87 5.35 5.15 -11.48
C HIS A 87 5.18 3.75 -12.07
N GLY A 88 5.52 2.71 -11.31
CA GLY A 88 5.34 1.34 -11.74
C GLY A 88 6.33 0.87 -12.78
N LYS A 89 7.44 1.57 -12.95
CA LYS A 89 8.49 1.17 -13.89
C LYS A 89 9.49 0.28 -13.17
N ASN A 90 9.41 -0.98 -13.44
CA ASN A 90 10.41 -1.93 -12.99
C ASN A 90 11.59 -1.91 -13.93
N LYS A 91 12.72 -1.87 -13.34
CA LYS A 91 13.96 -2.00 -14.07
C LYS A 91 14.44 -3.42 -14.08
#